data_3fcc8e4e438ce98e5fb75dc82d814af5
#
_entry.id   3fcc8e4e438ce98e5fb75dc82d814af5
#
_cell.length_a   1.000
_cell.length_b   1.000
_cell.length_c   1.000
_cell.angle_alpha   90.00
_cell.angle_beta   90.00
_cell.angle_gamma   90.00
#
_symmetry.space_group_name_H-M   'P 1'
#
loop_
_entity.id
_entity.type
_entity.pdbx_description
1 polymer ?
#
loop_
_entity_poly.entity_id
_entity_poly.type
_entity_poly.pdbx_seq_one_letter_code
_entity_poly.pdbx_strand_id
1 'polypeptide(L)'
;LYKDILKISVTRPILSIFLVGLLIVGSYTAYFSAKLGVQFFPDIEPEQAVVQILSRGDLSASEKNSLVKDTEASISNLNGVDINFAKTGADGRTKDLVGSVRTIFSDWDERETAADLMESMRGSVKFLEGANINIVAQKEGPGGQGKPVRIEITGTDFDQLNKALFVIRQKMNKIDGFIDISDNLPSPGLEWNLNIDREIAARHGVTVASLGTMVKLLTKGVKVSDYRPDDTDEELEVFLRYIKSERNLDRLQELRVPTSDGRYVPLSVFAELTPEKKGGTISRLDGNRLRSIEANVKEGMQAPFLIEKLKSEIENVTFPKSVSVNFAGEDEDIKETQAFLGQSLVFSLVLMSIVLMIQFNSAWQTIVTMSAIILSTGGIFLLLFLTERPFGVVMSMLGLIALAGIVVNNNIVLIDTFNEYKRKGHNHREAAYMAGLTRFRPVILTAITTILGLVPMVFSLTIRFSERDILVGAPSSQWWVDLSSTIAGGLTFATFLTLIATPALLVIGRTSVFSIKNKLVTLLKTKLSTKTVST
;
A
#
# COMPACT_ATOMS: atom_id res chain seq x y z
N LEU A 1 26.17 -15.59 -36.55
CA LEU A 1 24.92 -14.86 -36.28
C LEU A 1 25.19 -13.51 -35.60
N TYR A 2 25.81 -13.44 -34.38
CA TYR A 2 26.03 -12.14 -33.69
C TYR A 2 26.97 -11.22 -34.51
N LYS A 3 28.06 -11.76 -35.08
CA LYS A 3 28.97 -11.01 -35.93
C LYS A 3 28.26 -10.33 -37.10
N ASP A 4 27.32 -11.00 -37.72
CA ASP A 4 26.57 -10.49 -38.89
C ASP A 4 25.58 -9.41 -38.48
N ILE A 5 24.85 -9.62 -37.37
CA ILE A 5 23.95 -8.62 -36.78
C ILE A 5 24.71 -7.36 -36.39
N LEU A 6 25.83 -7.50 -35.69
CA LEU A 6 26.69 -6.38 -35.30
C LEU A 6 27.27 -5.63 -36.51
N LYS A 7 27.66 -6.36 -37.58
CA LYS A 7 28.11 -5.76 -38.82
C LYS A 7 27.01 -4.91 -39.47
N ILE A 8 25.78 -5.41 -39.51
CA ILE A 8 24.61 -4.67 -40.02
C ILE A 8 24.35 -3.44 -39.13
N SER A 9 24.40 -3.60 -37.81
CA SER A 9 24.18 -2.52 -36.86
C SER A 9 25.17 -1.36 -37.04
N VAL A 10 26.44 -1.66 -37.23
CA VAL A 10 27.48 -0.64 -37.43
C VAL A 10 27.47 -0.04 -38.85
N THR A 11 27.04 -0.81 -39.86
CA THR A 11 26.96 -0.31 -41.25
C THR A 11 25.70 0.51 -41.52
N ARG A 12 24.57 0.12 -40.93
CA ARG A 12 23.25 0.79 -41.04
C ARG A 12 22.71 1.20 -39.67
N PRO A 13 23.37 2.11 -38.95
CA PRO A 13 23.06 2.38 -37.55
C PRO A 13 21.66 2.97 -37.32
N ILE A 14 21.16 3.81 -38.25
CA ILE A 14 19.82 4.40 -38.14
C ILE A 14 18.73 3.33 -38.23
N LEU A 15 18.87 2.36 -39.15
CA LEU A 15 17.93 1.24 -39.27
C LEU A 15 17.89 0.38 -38.00
N SER A 16 19.07 0.11 -37.43
CA SER A 16 19.17 -0.70 -36.20
C SER A 16 18.52 -0.02 -35.01
N ILE A 17 18.72 1.29 -34.86
CA ILE A 17 18.08 2.05 -33.77
C ILE A 17 16.55 2.13 -33.98
N PHE A 18 16.09 2.28 -35.23
CA PHE A 18 14.68 2.26 -35.56
C PHE A 18 14.01 0.91 -35.18
N LEU A 19 14.66 -0.21 -35.54
CA LEU A 19 14.17 -1.55 -35.17
C LEU A 19 14.14 -1.77 -33.65
N VAL A 20 15.17 -1.31 -32.94
CA VAL A 20 15.21 -1.35 -31.47
C VAL A 20 14.08 -0.51 -30.87
N GLY A 21 13.86 0.70 -31.40
CA GLY A 21 12.73 1.55 -30.99
C GLY A 21 11.38 0.89 -31.24
N LEU A 22 11.20 0.22 -32.38
CA LEU A 22 9.98 -0.52 -32.70
C LEU A 22 9.71 -1.66 -31.70
N LEU A 23 10.76 -2.39 -31.28
CA LEU A 23 10.63 -3.44 -30.27
C LEU A 23 10.21 -2.90 -28.91
N ILE A 24 10.74 -1.75 -28.50
CA ILE A 24 10.37 -1.11 -27.24
C ILE A 24 8.91 -0.65 -27.31
N VAL A 25 8.52 0.06 -28.37
CA VAL A 25 7.12 0.51 -28.56
C VAL A 25 6.18 -0.69 -28.60
N GLY A 26 6.60 -1.80 -29.25
CA GLY A 26 5.85 -3.04 -29.29
C GLY A 26 5.63 -3.65 -27.90
N SER A 27 6.67 -3.69 -27.05
CA SER A 27 6.52 -4.19 -25.68
C SER A 27 5.61 -3.32 -24.81
N TYR A 28 5.68 -1.99 -24.95
CA TYR A 28 4.76 -1.08 -24.26
C TYR A 28 3.33 -1.26 -24.72
N THR A 29 3.09 -1.28 -26.04
CA THR A 29 1.73 -1.45 -26.58
C THR A 29 1.12 -2.80 -26.19
N ALA A 30 1.90 -3.87 -26.20
CA ALA A 30 1.47 -5.19 -25.75
C ALA A 30 1.00 -5.16 -24.27
N TYR A 31 1.81 -4.59 -23.39
CA TYR A 31 1.49 -4.50 -21.96
C TYR A 31 0.24 -3.65 -21.69
N PHE A 32 0.20 -2.43 -22.23
CA PHE A 32 -0.93 -1.52 -21.97
C PHE A 32 -2.24 -1.99 -22.63
N SER A 33 -2.18 -2.73 -23.74
CA SER A 33 -3.38 -3.32 -24.36
C SER A 33 -3.95 -4.47 -23.55
N ALA A 34 -3.12 -5.18 -22.77
CA ALA A 34 -3.55 -6.28 -21.91
C ALA A 34 -4.30 -5.83 -20.64
N LYS A 35 -4.27 -4.51 -20.30
CA LYS A 35 -4.96 -3.92 -19.14
C LYS A 35 -4.68 -4.66 -17.82
N LEU A 36 -3.45 -5.10 -17.60
CA LEU A 36 -3.05 -5.85 -16.42
C LEU A 36 -3.12 -5.02 -15.13
N GLY A 37 -3.20 -3.69 -15.24
CA GLY A 37 -3.37 -2.78 -14.11
C GLY A 37 -2.10 -2.46 -13.35
N VAL A 38 -2.30 -1.84 -12.18
CA VAL A 38 -1.23 -1.37 -11.29
C VAL A 38 -1.61 -1.78 -9.87
N GLN A 39 -0.66 -2.30 -9.12
CA GLN A 39 -0.81 -2.65 -7.70
C GLN A 39 0.18 -1.88 -6.84
N PHE A 40 -0.17 -1.60 -5.60
CA PHE A 40 0.71 -0.89 -4.68
C PHE A 40 1.85 -1.80 -4.22
N PHE A 41 1.49 -2.89 -3.55
CA PHE A 41 2.36 -4.01 -3.19
C PHE A 41 1.84 -5.30 -3.82
N PRO A 42 2.69 -6.33 -3.99
CA PRO A 42 2.23 -7.64 -4.42
C PRO A 42 1.24 -8.22 -3.42
N ASP A 43 0.21 -8.90 -3.91
CA ASP A 43 -0.66 -9.68 -3.06
C ASP A 43 0.11 -10.89 -2.51
N ILE A 44 0.19 -10.96 -1.18
CA ILE A 44 0.90 -11.98 -0.46
C ILE A 44 -0.12 -12.80 0.29
N GLU A 45 0.10 -14.10 0.31
CA GLU A 45 -0.70 -15.04 1.06
C GLU A 45 -0.62 -14.70 2.56
N PRO A 46 -1.72 -14.27 3.23
CA PRO A 46 -1.68 -13.90 4.63
C PRO A 46 -1.55 -15.13 5.53
N GLU A 47 -0.75 -15.03 6.56
CA GLU A 47 -0.56 -16.06 7.58
C GLU A 47 -1.55 -15.94 8.74
N GLN A 48 -2.28 -14.83 8.81
CA GLN A 48 -3.24 -14.56 9.89
C GLN A 48 -4.36 -13.62 9.44
N ALA A 49 -5.50 -13.73 10.13
CA ALA A 49 -6.62 -12.83 9.98
C ALA A 49 -7.11 -12.30 11.33
N VAL A 50 -7.76 -11.15 11.32
CA VAL A 50 -8.43 -10.58 12.47
C VAL A 50 -9.92 -10.53 12.22
N VAL A 51 -10.68 -11.26 13.02
CA VAL A 51 -12.13 -11.24 13.05
C VAL A 51 -12.57 -10.14 14.00
N GLN A 52 -13.10 -9.06 13.49
CA GLN A 52 -13.60 -7.91 14.24
C GLN A 52 -15.10 -8.08 14.47
N ILE A 53 -15.50 -8.06 15.73
CA ILE A 53 -16.89 -8.24 16.13
C ILE A 53 -17.47 -6.89 16.53
N LEU A 54 -18.40 -6.37 15.76
CA LEU A 54 -19.06 -5.08 15.95
C LEU A 54 -20.50 -5.33 16.40
N SER A 55 -20.93 -4.71 17.51
CA SER A 55 -22.31 -4.85 17.99
C SER A 55 -23.24 -3.82 17.38
N ARG A 56 -24.47 -4.23 17.13
CA ARG A 56 -25.57 -3.34 16.74
C ARG A 56 -26.31 -2.69 17.91
N GLY A 57 -25.87 -2.92 19.16
CA GLY A 57 -26.50 -2.39 20.37
C GLY A 57 -25.55 -2.30 21.55
N ASP A 58 -26.04 -1.78 22.66
CA ASP A 58 -25.28 -1.68 23.90
C ASP A 58 -25.39 -3.00 24.66
N LEU A 59 -24.33 -3.82 24.52
CA LEU A 59 -24.22 -5.12 25.20
C LEU A 59 -23.50 -4.97 26.53
N SER A 60 -23.92 -5.74 27.53
CA SER A 60 -23.20 -5.91 28.79
C SER A 60 -21.87 -6.63 28.56
N ALA A 61 -20.95 -6.52 29.50
CA ALA A 61 -19.63 -7.21 29.38
C ALA A 61 -19.78 -8.74 29.24
N SER A 62 -20.79 -9.34 29.88
CA SER A 62 -21.05 -10.78 29.77
C SER A 62 -21.60 -11.16 28.41
N GLU A 63 -22.48 -10.36 27.81
CA GLU A 63 -23.02 -10.59 26.47
C GLU A 63 -21.93 -10.40 25.41
N LYS A 64 -21.08 -9.37 25.56
CA LYS A 64 -19.90 -9.18 24.71
C LYS A 64 -18.98 -10.39 24.73
N ASN A 65 -18.69 -10.90 25.92
CA ASN A 65 -17.84 -12.08 26.09
C ASN A 65 -18.47 -13.35 25.50
N SER A 66 -19.79 -13.54 25.67
CA SER A 66 -20.50 -14.66 25.03
C SER A 66 -20.38 -14.59 23.52
N LEU A 67 -20.65 -13.42 22.94
CA LEU A 67 -20.57 -13.23 21.48
C LEU A 67 -19.17 -13.48 20.92
N VAL A 68 -18.12 -13.05 21.64
CA VAL A 68 -16.73 -13.33 21.24
C VAL A 68 -16.43 -14.83 21.32
N LYS A 69 -16.88 -15.53 22.39
CA LYS A 69 -16.71 -16.98 22.52
C LYS A 69 -17.48 -17.77 21.46
N ASP A 70 -18.69 -17.35 21.12
CA ASP A 70 -19.50 -18.00 20.09
C ASP A 70 -18.86 -17.83 18.72
N THR A 71 -18.27 -16.64 18.45
CA THR A 71 -17.50 -16.38 17.24
C THR A 71 -16.24 -17.24 17.19
N GLU A 72 -15.47 -17.28 18.27
CA GLU A 72 -14.26 -18.10 18.37
C GLU A 72 -14.59 -19.59 18.15
N ALA A 73 -15.62 -20.11 18.81
CA ALA A 73 -16.06 -21.50 18.65
C ALA A 73 -16.47 -21.85 17.22
N SER A 74 -17.10 -20.88 16.52
CA SER A 74 -17.55 -21.07 15.14
C SER A 74 -16.40 -21.18 14.13
N ILE A 75 -15.24 -20.57 14.42
CA ILE A 75 -14.08 -20.56 13.51
C ILE A 75 -13.01 -21.58 13.92
N SER A 76 -12.95 -21.99 15.20
CA SER A 76 -11.87 -22.85 15.73
C SER A 76 -11.84 -24.25 15.12
N ASN A 77 -12.95 -24.72 14.57
CA ASN A 77 -13.04 -26.06 14.00
C ASN A 77 -12.83 -26.10 12.47
N LEU A 78 -12.50 -24.95 11.88
CA LEU A 78 -12.24 -24.90 10.44
C LEU A 78 -10.86 -25.49 10.14
N ASN A 79 -10.79 -26.26 9.07
CA ASN A 79 -9.52 -26.81 8.59
C ASN A 79 -8.62 -25.66 8.10
N GLY A 80 -7.38 -25.63 8.52
CA GLY A 80 -6.43 -24.54 8.21
C GLY A 80 -6.34 -23.44 9.27
N VAL A 81 -7.10 -23.54 10.38
CA VAL A 81 -6.94 -22.69 11.57
C VAL A 81 -6.06 -23.41 12.59
N ASP A 82 -4.97 -22.79 12.99
CA ASP A 82 -4.04 -23.34 13.98
C ASP A 82 -4.33 -22.78 15.37
N ILE A 83 -4.23 -21.46 15.55
CA ILE A 83 -4.41 -20.80 16.86
C ILE A 83 -5.40 -19.65 16.74
N ASN A 84 -6.32 -19.59 17.72
CA ASN A 84 -7.19 -18.44 17.94
C ASN A 84 -6.82 -17.70 19.22
N PHE A 85 -6.73 -16.38 19.11
CA PHE A 85 -6.52 -15.48 20.22
C PHE A 85 -7.68 -14.51 20.34
N ALA A 86 -8.62 -14.80 21.23
CA ALA A 86 -9.82 -14.02 21.42
C ALA A 86 -9.63 -12.92 22.48
N LYS A 87 -10.07 -11.71 22.17
CA LYS A 87 -10.04 -10.56 23.08
C LYS A 87 -11.42 -9.92 23.14
N THR A 88 -12.00 -9.83 24.35
CA THR A 88 -13.26 -9.12 24.59
C THR A 88 -12.98 -7.70 25.05
N GLY A 89 -13.65 -6.72 24.44
CA GLY A 89 -13.51 -5.29 24.75
C GLY A 89 -12.96 -4.49 23.58
N ALA A 90 -13.18 -3.18 23.62
CA ALA A 90 -12.69 -2.24 22.62
C ALA A 90 -11.28 -1.74 22.99
N ASP A 91 -10.43 -1.55 21.99
CA ASP A 91 -9.11 -0.92 22.16
C ASP A 91 -9.18 0.62 22.31
N GLY A 92 -10.34 1.15 22.69
CA GLY A 92 -10.56 2.58 22.89
C GLY A 92 -10.71 3.42 21.61
N ARG A 93 -10.37 2.87 20.44
CA ARG A 93 -10.44 3.58 19.16
C ARG A 93 -11.82 3.48 18.48
N THR A 94 -12.51 2.36 18.65
CA THR A 94 -13.83 2.10 18.05
C THR A 94 -14.81 1.71 19.14
N LYS A 95 -15.78 2.58 19.47
CA LYS A 95 -16.77 2.35 20.55
C LYS A 95 -17.67 1.13 20.29
N ASP A 96 -17.89 0.78 19.04
CA ASP A 96 -18.79 -0.30 18.63
C ASP A 96 -18.10 -1.66 18.53
N LEU A 97 -16.77 -1.71 18.70
CA LEU A 97 -16.02 -2.96 18.73
C LEU A 97 -16.29 -3.72 20.03
N VAL A 98 -16.91 -4.88 19.91
CA VAL A 98 -17.21 -5.79 21.03
C VAL A 98 -15.99 -6.57 21.45
N GLY A 99 -15.22 -7.01 20.48
CA GLY A 99 -14.01 -7.78 20.63
C GLY A 99 -13.43 -8.20 19.29
N SER A 100 -12.33 -8.92 19.34
CA SER A 100 -11.67 -9.44 18.17
C SER A 100 -11.13 -10.85 18.41
N VAL A 101 -11.11 -11.66 17.38
CA VAL A 101 -10.40 -12.94 17.37
C VAL A 101 -9.30 -12.85 16.33
N ARG A 102 -8.05 -12.93 16.78
CA ARG A 102 -6.90 -13.09 15.89
C ARG A 102 -6.73 -14.58 15.64
N THR A 103 -6.82 -14.95 14.39
CA THR A 103 -6.68 -16.32 13.92
C THR A 103 -5.36 -16.45 13.18
N ILE A 104 -4.48 -17.32 13.67
CA ILE A 104 -3.26 -17.74 12.99
C ILE A 104 -3.61 -18.98 12.18
N PHE A 105 -3.24 -18.96 10.93
CA PHE A 105 -3.49 -20.06 10.01
C PHE A 105 -2.39 -21.12 10.11
N SER A 106 -2.73 -22.35 9.76
CA SER A 106 -1.72 -23.41 9.55
C SER A 106 -0.75 -23.02 8.43
N ASP A 107 0.34 -23.71 8.30
CA ASP A 107 1.32 -23.44 7.24
C ASP A 107 0.64 -23.41 5.86
N TRP A 108 1.05 -22.46 5.05
CA TRP A 108 0.38 -22.12 3.78
C TRP A 108 0.36 -23.29 2.78
N ASP A 109 1.30 -24.24 2.87
CA ASP A 109 1.41 -25.45 2.05
C ASP A 109 0.57 -26.63 2.59
N GLU A 110 0.02 -26.51 3.79
CA GLU A 110 -0.83 -27.53 4.43
C GLU A 110 -2.32 -27.19 4.44
N ARG A 111 -2.72 -26.03 3.90
CA ARG A 111 -4.10 -25.55 3.90
C ARG A 111 -4.55 -25.03 2.52
N GLU A 112 -5.84 -24.82 2.40
CA GLU A 112 -6.41 -24.03 1.30
C GLU A 112 -5.92 -22.58 1.33
N THR A 113 -6.14 -21.84 0.25
CA THR A 113 -5.74 -20.42 0.20
C THR A 113 -6.37 -19.64 1.34
N ALA A 114 -5.67 -18.63 1.85
CA ALA A 114 -6.24 -17.80 2.92
C ALA A 114 -7.55 -17.12 2.50
N ALA A 115 -7.73 -16.84 1.21
CA ALA A 115 -8.98 -16.29 0.69
C ALA A 115 -10.13 -17.26 0.83
N ASP A 116 -9.95 -18.54 0.47
CA ASP A 116 -10.96 -19.59 0.61
C ASP A 116 -11.25 -19.87 2.09
N LEU A 117 -10.19 -19.90 2.93
CA LEU A 117 -10.35 -20.07 4.37
C LEU A 117 -11.12 -18.90 4.99
N MET A 118 -10.81 -17.65 4.63
CA MET A 118 -11.55 -16.48 5.11
C MET A 118 -13.00 -16.47 4.61
N GLU A 119 -13.29 -16.98 3.42
CA GLU A 119 -14.68 -17.14 2.94
C GLU A 119 -15.42 -18.20 3.74
N SER A 120 -14.76 -19.31 4.05
CA SER A 120 -15.28 -20.35 4.96
C SER A 120 -15.55 -19.79 6.36
N MET A 121 -14.64 -18.96 6.88
CA MET A 121 -14.85 -18.24 8.15
C MET A 121 -16.06 -17.29 8.07
N ARG A 122 -16.24 -16.53 6.97
CA ARG A 122 -17.43 -15.68 6.77
C ARG A 122 -18.71 -16.50 6.75
N GLY A 123 -18.66 -17.65 6.13
CA GLY A 123 -19.78 -18.61 6.11
C GLY A 123 -20.16 -19.10 7.52
N SER A 124 -19.17 -19.46 8.33
CA SER A 124 -19.38 -20.01 9.68
C SER A 124 -19.93 -19.00 10.68
N VAL A 125 -19.59 -17.71 10.53
CA VAL A 125 -20.06 -16.64 11.43
C VAL A 125 -21.35 -15.94 10.98
N LYS A 126 -21.84 -16.24 9.78
CA LYS A 126 -23.01 -15.58 9.18
C LYS A 126 -24.30 -15.76 9.99
N PHE A 127 -24.38 -16.84 10.77
CA PHE A 127 -25.55 -17.20 11.57
C PHE A 127 -25.56 -16.52 12.94
N LEU A 128 -24.50 -15.78 13.32
CA LEU A 128 -24.44 -15.09 14.59
C LEU A 128 -25.27 -13.81 14.53
N GLU A 129 -26.47 -13.86 15.12
CA GLU A 129 -27.39 -12.73 15.16
C GLU A 129 -26.89 -11.62 16.11
N GLY A 130 -27.20 -10.37 15.79
CA GLY A 130 -26.90 -9.21 16.66
C GLY A 130 -25.49 -8.62 16.51
N ALA A 131 -24.61 -9.24 15.75
CA ALA A 131 -23.28 -8.73 15.45
C ALA A 131 -23.09 -8.44 13.96
N ASN A 132 -22.21 -7.49 13.67
CA ASN A 132 -21.61 -7.32 12.36
C ASN A 132 -20.16 -7.79 12.44
N ILE A 133 -19.82 -8.86 11.74
CA ILE A 133 -18.50 -9.48 11.84
C ILE A 133 -17.73 -9.18 10.56
N ASN A 134 -16.57 -8.53 10.72
CA ASN A 134 -15.64 -8.24 9.64
C ASN A 134 -14.41 -9.13 9.78
N ILE A 135 -14.03 -9.84 8.71
CA ILE A 135 -12.82 -10.66 8.67
C ILE A 135 -11.81 -9.94 7.78
N VAL A 136 -10.70 -9.53 8.38
CA VAL A 136 -9.67 -8.75 7.71
C VAL A 136 -8.37 -9.56 7.72
N ALA A 137 -7.81 -9.81 6.54
CA ALA A 137 -6.48 -10.38 6.43
C ALA A 137 -5.46 -9.43 7.06
N GLN A 138 -4.61 -9.93 7.93
CA GLN A 138 -3.51 -9.16 8.44
C GLN A 138 -2.32 -9.35 7.51
N LYS A 139 -2.11 -8.40 6.61
CA LYS A 139 -0.96 -8.40 5.71
C LYS A 139 0.28 -7.95 6.49
N GLU A 140 1.34 -8.74 6.40
CA GLU A 140 2.66 -8.34 6.89
C GLU A 140 3.31 -7.42 5.86
N GLY A 141 3.95 -6.35 6.30
CA GLY A 141 4.68 -5.46 5.43
C GLY A 141 4.41 -3.97 5.64
N PRO A 142 5.08 -3.10 4.89
CA PRO A 142 4.98 -1.64 5.04
C PRO A 142 3.68 -1.04 4.49
N GLY A 143 2.83 -1.80 3.82
CA GLY A 143 1.48 -1.38 3.42
C GLY A 143 0.55 -1.39 4.62
N GLY A 144 -0.06 -0.26 4.97
CA GLY A 144 -0.82 -0.03 6.19
C GLY A 144 -1.82 -1.12 6.57
N GLN A 145 -2.13 -1.21 7.88
CA GLN A 145 -3.09 -2.17 8.47
C GLN A 145 -4.57 -1.83 8.14
N GLY A 146 -4.84 -1.05 7.10
CA GLY A 146 -6.18 -0.62 6.69
C GLY A 146 -6.73 -1.41 5.51
N LYS A 147 -8.03 -1.21 5.24
CA LYS A 147 -8.63 -1.72 4.01
C LYS A 147 -8.08 -0.96 2.80
N PRO A 148 -7.86 -1.61 1.66
CA PRO A 148 -7.24 -1.00 0.47
C PRO A 148 -8.04 0.18 -0.09
N VAL A 149 -9.36 0.15 0.07
CA VAL A 149 -10.24 1.24 -0.35
C VAL A 149 -10.71 2.01 0.85
N ARG A 150 -10.36 3.30 0.90
CA ARG A 150 -10.81 4.24 1.93
C ARG A 150 -11.25 5.53 1.27
N ILE A 151 -12.45 5.96 1.60
CA ILE A 151 -13.03 7.21 1.10
C ILE A 151 -13.30 8.10 2.30
N GLU A 152 -12.75 9.28 2.28
CA GLU A 152 -12.86 10.29 3.31
C GLU A 152 -13.80 11.40 2.85
N ILE A 153 -14.79 11.66 3.67
CA ILE A 153 -15.82 12.67 3.42
C ILE A 153 -15.69 13.72 4.50
N THR A 154 -15.23 14.90 4.12
CA THR A 154 -14.97 15.99 5.06
C THR A 154 -15.94 17.16 4.87
N GLY A 155 -16.24 17.85 5.95
CA GLY A 155 -17.13 19.01 5.91
C GLY A 155 -17.47 19.56 7.30
N THR A 156 -18.39 20.53 7.34
CA THR A 156 -18.74 21.24 8.57
C THR A 156 -19.95 20.64 9.28
N ASP A 157 -20.86 19.96 8.55
CA ASP A 157 -22.14 19.46 9.05
C ASP A 157 -22.25 17.94 8.90
N PHE A 158 -22.49 17.24 10.02
CA PHE A 158 -22.63 15.79 10.04
C PHE A 158 -23.83 15.26 9.25
N ASP A 159 -24.94 15.98 9.19
CA ASP A 159 -26.12 15.52 8.46
C ASP A 159 -25.84 15.47 6.94
N GLN A 160 -25.10 16.45 6.44
CA GLN A 160 -24.67 16.46 5.03
C GLN A 160 -23.63 15.38 4.75
N LEU A 161 -22.68 15.16 5.68
CA LEU A 161 -21.69 14.10 5.56
C LEU A 161 -22.33 12.71 5.57
N ASN A 162 -23.32 12.49 6.47
CA ASN A 162 -24.04 11.21 6.57
C ASN A 162 -24.84 10.92 5.28
N LYS A 163 -25.48 11.95 4.68
CA LYS A 163 -26.17 11.81 3.39
C LYS A 163 -25.20 11.45 2.26
N ALA A 164 -24.07 12.14 2.20
CA ALA A 164 -23.04 11.86 1.19
C ALA A 164 -22.49 10.43 1.34
N LEU A 165 -22.19 10.03 2.58
CA LEU A 165 -21.72 8.67 2.89
C LEU A 165 -22.72 7.60 2.44
N PHE A 166 -24.01 7.82 2.73
CA PHE A 166 -25.06 6.88 2.33
C PHE A 166 -25.13 6.71 0.79
N VAL A 167 -25.02 7.81 0.04
CA VAL A 167 -25.01 7.77 -1.44
C VAL A 167 -23.80 6.99 -1.94
N ILE A 168 -22.62 7.27 -1.40
CA ILE A 168 -21.38 6.57 -1.79
C ILE A 168 -21.50 5.08 -1.48
N ARG A 169 -21.97 4.73 -0.28
CA ARG A 169 -22.19 3.34 0.12
C ARG A 169 -23.16 2.60 -0.81
N GLN A 170 -24.24 3.26 -1.23
CA GLN A 170 -25.17 2.68 -2.20
C GLN A 170 -24.52 2.42 -3.55
N LYS A 171 -23.64 3.32 -4.01
CA LYS A 171 -22.88 3.12 -5.24
C LYS A 171 -21.87 1.99 -5.12
N MET A 172 -21.13 1.91 -4.01
CA MET A 172 -20.21 0.80 -3.74
C MET A 172 -20.92 -0.56 -3.72
N ASN A 173 -22.08 -0.66 -3.09
CA ASN A 173 -22.86 -1.90 -3.07
C ASN A 173 -23.35 -2.36 -4.45
N LYS A 174 -23.43 -1.47 -5.44
CA LYS A 174 -23.83 -1.83 -6.82
C LYS A 174 -22.65 -2.27 -7.68
N ILE A 175 -21.45 -1.95 -7.28
CA ILE A 175 -20.23 -2.33 -8.00
C ILE A 175 -19.76 -3.68 -7.45
N ASP A 176 -19.81 -4.71 -8.30
CA ASP A 176 -19.21 -6.00 -7.95
C ASP A 176 -17.70 -5.84 -7.76
N GLY A 177 -17.18 -6.43 -6.68
CA GLY A 177 -15.77 -6.39 -6.31
C GLY A 177 -15.46 -5.72 -4.97
N PHE A 178 -16.32 -4.86 -4.43
CA PHE A 178 -16.19 -4.37 -3.05
C PHE A 178 -16.78 -5.39 -2.07
N ILE A 179 -16.00 -5.77 -1.07
CA ILE A 179 -16.42 -6.66 0.03
C ILE A 179 -16.13 -6.00 1.38
N ASP A 180 -16.79 -6.47 2.43
CA ASP A 180 -16.61 -5.98 3.81
C ASP A 180 -16.72 -4.44 3.93
N ILE A 181 -17.70 -3.85 3.24
CA ILE A 181 -17.91 -2.39 3.28
C ILE A 181 -18.31 -1.98 4.69
N SER A 182 -17.50 -1.13 5.30
CA SER A 182 -17.72 -0.57 6.63
C SER A 182 -17.60 0.94 6.63
N ASP A 183 -18.26 1.59 7.57
CA ASP A 183 -18.20 3.03 7.75
C ASP A 183 -18.02 3.39 9.23
N ASN A 184 -17.72 4.65 9.51
CA ASN A 184 -17.57 5.17 10.86
C ASN A 184 -18.82 5.85 11.39
N LEU A 185 -20.00 5.52 10.85
CA LEU A 185 -21.26 5.95 11.46
C LEU A 185 -21.41 5.31 12.84
N PRO A 186 -21.97 6.03 13.81
CA PRO A 186 -22.33 5.42 15.08
C PRO A 186 -23.37 4.32 14.85
N SER A 187 -23.17 3.18 15.49
CA SER A 187 -24.19 2.13 15.49
C SER A 187 -25.49 2.64 16.10
N PRO A 188 -26.65 2.28 15.53
CA PRO A 188 -27.93 2.68 16.09
C PRO A 188 -28.07 2.22 17.54
N GLY A 189 -28.35 3.13 18.43
CA GLY A 189 -28.49 2.84 19.85
C GLY A 189 -29.00 4.06 20.61
N LEU A 190 -29.35 3.85 21.88
CA LEU A 190 -29.69 4.89 22.82
C LEU A 190 -28.61 4.97 23.89
N GLU A 191 -28.25 6.17 24.29
CA GLU A 191 -27.43 6.41 25.47
C GLU A 191 -28.22 7.25 26.47
N TRP A 192 -28.02 6.97 27.74
CA TRP A 192 -28.66 7.72 28.78
C TRP A 192 -27.80 8.91 29.17
N ASN A 193 -28.31 10.11 28.91
CA ASN A 193 -27.65 11.35 29.29
C ASN A 193 -28.12 11.78 30.67
N LEU A 194 -27.17 11.99 31.57
CA LEU A 194 -27.45 12.49 32.92
C LEU A 194 -27.25 14.01 32.93
N ASN A 195 -28.36 14.73 32.77
CA ASN A 195 -28.36 16.19 32.80
C ASN A 195 -28.38 16.67 34.24
N ILE A 196 -27.31 17.34 34.66
CA ILE A 196 -27.17 17.81 36.04
C ILE A 196 -27.44 19.31 36.12
N ASP A 197 -28.42 19.71 36.92
CA ASP A 197 -28.58 21.10 37.33
C ASP A 197 -27.51 21.45 38.37
N ARG A 198 -26.47 22.14 37.89
CA ARG A 198 -25.33 22.51 38.75
C ARG A 198 -25.65 23.50 39.84
N GLU A 199 -26.67 24.33 39.63
CA GLU A 199 -27.10 25.32 40.62
C GLU A 199 -27.83 24.65 41.78
N ILE A 200 -28.78 23.76 41.49
CA ILE A 200 -29.47 22.97 42.49
C ILE A 200 -28.49 22.05 43.23
N ALA A 201 -27.61 21.36 42.52
CA ALA A 201 -26.58 20.51 43.13
C ALA A 201 -25.68 21.31 44.10
N ALA A 202 -25.24 22.50 43.70
CA ALA A 202 -24.43 23.37 44.55
C ALA A 202 -25.17 23.86 45.80
N ARG A 203 -26.48 24.19 45.70
CA ARG A 203 -27.31 24.57 46.85
C ARG A 203 -27.42 23.44 47.89
N HIS A 204 -27.36 22.19 47.45
CA HIS A 204 -27.34 21.01 48.33
C HIS A 204 -25.91 20.59 48.74
N GLY A 205 -24.88 21.36 48.40
CA GLY A 205 -23.50 21.04 48.73
C GLY A 205 -22.97 19.78 48.02
N VAL A 206 -23.57 19.40 46.87
CA VAL A 206 -23.13 18.25 46.06
C VAL A 206 -22.21 18.71 44.97
N THR A 207 -21.02 18.09 44.88
CA THR A 207 -20.07 18.36 43.80
C THR A 207 -20.29 17.39 42.64
N VAL A 208 -19.96 17.84 41.42
CA VAL A 208 -20.00 16.97 40.23
C VAL A 208 -19.07 15.75 40.38
N ALA A 209 -17.95 15.92 41.11
CA ALA A 209 -17.00 14.83 41.37
C ALA A 209 -17.62 13.74 42.29
N SER A 210 -18.28 14.14 43.39
CA SER A 210 -18.96 13.19 44.31
C SER A 210 -20.08 12.44 43.57
N LEU A 211 -20.85 13.16 42.74
CA LEU A 211 -21.86 12.56 41.89
C LEU A 211 -21.27 11.53 40.92
N GLY A 212 -20.21 11.91 40.20
CA GLY A 212 -19.53 11.01 39.28
C GLY A 212 -19.01 9.74 39.96
N THR A 213 -18.54 9.86 41.22
CA THR A 213 -18.10 8.71 42.02
C THR A 213 -19.27 7.79 42.37
N MET A 214 -20.41 8.33 42.74
CA MET A 214 -21.62 7.54 43.06
C MET A 214 -22.17 6.83 41.82
N VAL A 215 -22.21 7.50 40.67
CA VAL A 215 -22.59 6.88 39.38
C VAL A 215 -21.60 5.76 38.98
N LYS A 216 -20.30 5.99 39.16
CA LYS A 216 -19.28 4.94 38.93
C LYS A 216 -19.50 3.73 39.85
N LEU A 217 -19.79 3.96 41.13
CA LEU A 217 -20.05 2.88 42.10
C LEU A 217 -21.19 1.97 41.66
N LEU A 218 -22.26 2.55 41.10
CA LEU A 218 -23.39 1.80 40.57
C LEU A 218 -23.10 1.10 39.24
N THR A 219 -22.32 1.71 38.38
CA THR A 219 -22.07 1.22 37.00
C THR A 219 -20.82 0.34 36.90
N LYS A 220 -19.64 0.94 36.82
CA LYS A 220 -18.36 0.26 36.62
C LYS A 220 -17.71 -0.24 37.91
N GLY A 221 -18.01 0.38 39.01
CA GLY A 221 -17.29 0.25 40.27
C GLY A 221 -16.22 1.32 40.43
N VAL A 222 -15.75 1.49 41.66
CA VAL A 222 -14.66 2.39 42.02
C VAL A 222 -13.49 1.55 42.52
N LYS A 223 -12.33 1.73 41.95
CA LYS A 223 -11.09 1.12 42.42
C LYS A 223 -10.75 1.71 43.79
N VAL A 224 -10.59 0.85 44.79
CA VAL A 224 -10.32 1.23 46.18
C VAL A 224 -8.88 1.04 46.55
N SER A 225 -8.28 -0.07 46.11
CA SER A 225 -6.87 -0.41 46.37
C SER A 225 -6.37 -1.44 45.37
N ASP A 226 -5.08 -1.68 45.42
CA ASP A 226 -4.43 -2.82 44.78
C ASP A 226 -4.08 -3.83 45.88
N TYR A 227 -4.23 -5.11 45.59
CA TYR A 227 -3.82 -6.23 46.45
C TYR A 227 -2.81 -7.11 45.67
N ARG A 228 -1.67 -7.35 46.25
CA ARG A 228 -0.68 -8.26 45.70
C ARG A 228 -0.71 -9.58 46.48
N PRO A 229 -1.20 -10.67 45.86
CA PRO A 229 -1.16 -11.98 46.46
C PRO A 229 0.29 -12.49 46.58
N ASP A 230 0.53 -13.37 47.56
CA ASP A 230 1.85 -13.95 47.77
C ASP A 230 2.25 -14.99 46.69
N ASP A 231 1.28 -15.47 45.91
CA ASP A 231 1.39 -16.52 44.90
C ASP A 231 1.49 -16.03 43.46
N THR A 232 1.37 -14.71 43.24
CA THR A 232 1.50 -14.13 41.91
C THR A 232 2.32 -12.82 41.91
N ASP A 233 3.00 -12.55 40.81
CA ASP A 233 3.73 -11.29 40.61
C ASP A 233 2.81 -10.13 40.16
N GLU A 234 1.54 -10.43 39.82
CA GLU A 234 0.58 -9.44 39.34
C GLU A 234 -0.23 -8.85 40.49
N GLU A 235 -0.44 -7.53 40.45
CA GLU A 235 -1.32 -6.82 41.38
C GLU A 235 -2.79 -6.96 40.95
N LEU A 236 -3.65 -7.34 41.89
CA LEU A 236 -5.08 -7.44 41.68
C LEU A 236 -5.77 -6.15 42.11
N GLU A 237 -6.54 -5.56 41.21
CA GLU A 237 -7.31 -4.35 41.50
C GLU A 237 -8.56 -4.69 42.32
N VAL A 238 -8.73 -4.05 43.46
CA VAL A 238 -9.91 -4.21 44.32
C VAL A 238 -10.95 -3.14 43.96
N PHE A 239 -12.10 -3.61 43.45
CA PHE A 239 -13.23 -2.73 43.08
C PHE A 239 -14.40 -2.85 44.07
N LEU A 240 -14.89 -1.70 44.50
CA LEU A 240 -16.16 -1.57 45.21
C LEU A 240 -17.26 -1.24 44.19
N ARG A 241 -18.35 -2.01 44.18
CA ARG A 241 -19.51 -1.78 43.33
C ARG A 241 -20.79 -2.41 43.91
N TYR A 242 -21.94 -1.92 43.45
CA TYR A 242 -23.24 -2.54 43.80
C TYR A 242 -23.33 -3.97 43.22
N ILE A 243 -24.11 -4.82 43.88
CA ILE A 243 -24.41 -6.19 43.41
C ILE A 243 -25.13 -6.13 42.04
N LYS A 244 -24.98 -7.18 41.23
CA LYS A 244 -25.47 -7.21 39.85
C LYS A 244 -26.97 -6.95 39.73
N SER A 245 -27.78 -7.44 40.67
CA SER A 245 -29.25 -7.25 40.70
C SER A 245 -29.67 -5.82 40.90
N GLU A 246 -28.87 -5.00 41.57
CA GLU A 246 -29.18 -3.59 41.85
C GLU A 246 -28.59 -2.60 40.83
N ARG A 247 -27.86 -3.10 39.84
CA ARG A 247 -27.28 -2.25 38.79
C ARG A 247 -28.25 -2.06 37.63
N ASN A 248 -29.32 -1.28 37.86
CA ASN A 248 -30.35 -0.94 36.88
C ASN A 248 -30.64 0.56 36.89
N LEU A 249 -31.43 1.02 35.91
CA LEU A 249 -31.79 2.45 35.77
C LEU A 249 -32.65 2.96 36.91
N ASP A 250 -33.56 2.13 37.47
CA ASP A 250 -34.42 2.52 38.59
C ASP A 250 -33.58 2.84 39.82
N ARG A 251 -32.55 1.99 40.07
CA ARG A 251 -31.62 2.23 41.18
C ARG A 251 -30.77 3.48 40.97
N LEU A 252 -30.48 3.84 39.74
CA LEU A 252 -29.77 5.08 39.43
C LEU A 252 -30.60 6.32 39.76
N GLN A 253 -31.91 6.28 39.53
CA GLN A 253 -32.82 7.38 39.89
C GLN A 253 -33.02 7.49 41.41
N GLU A 254 -33.01 6.38 42.11
CA GLU A 254 -33.12 6.32 43.58
C GLU A 254 -31.80 6.59 44.31
N LEU A 255 -30.70 6.69 43.57
CA LEU A 255 -29.37 6.87 44.14
C LEU A 255 -29.32 8.11 45.02
N ARG A 256 -28.83 7.95 46.26
CA ARG A 256 -28.69 9.06 47.21
C ARG A 256 -27.24 9.51 47.28
N VAL A 257 -27.04 10.79 47.10
CA VAL A 257 -25.71 11.41 47.09
C VAL A 257 -25.47 12.13 48.42
N PRO A 258 -24.33 11.92 49.08
CA PRO A 258 -23.99 12.62 50.29
C PRO A 258 -23.73 14.11 50.01
N THR A 259 -24.31 14.97 50.85
CA THR A 259 -24.12 16.41 50.84
C THR A 259 -22.96 16.80 51.78
N SER A 260 -22.44 18.02 51.65
CA SER A 260 -21.36 18.51 52.50
C SER A 260 -21.67 18.57 53.99
N ASP A 261 -22.97 18.62 54.36
CA ASP A 261 -23.49 18.65 55.73
C ASP A 261 -23.89 17.24 56.26
N GLY A 262 -23.48 16.18 55.54
CA GLY A 262 -23.67 14.78 55.97
C GLY A 262 -25.05 14.19 55.70
N ARG A 263 -25.97 14.95 55.09
CA ARG A 263 -27.29 14.45 54.68
C ARG A 263 -27.20 13.71 53.33
N TYR A 264 -28.21 12.91 53.02
CA TYR A 264 -28.32 12.19 51.75
C TYR A 264 -29.49 12.73 50.94
N VAL A 265 -29.24 13.20 49.72
CA VAL A 265 -30.26 13.74 48.81
C VAL A 265 -30.39 12.82 47.59
N PRO A 266 -31.62 12.46 47.16
CA PRO A 266 -31.84 11.67 45.96
C PRO A 266 -31.26 12.38 44.71
N LEU A 267 -30.67 11.61 43.79
CA LEU A 267 -30.12 12.12 42.53
C LEU A 267 -31.18 12.86 41.71
N SER A 268 -32.42 12.38 41.70
CA SER A 268 -33.56 12.96 40.98
C SER A 268 -33.90 14.41 41.36
N VAL A 269 -33.35 14.95 42.45
CA VAL A 269 -33.59 16.35 42.86
C VAL A 269 -32.81 17.34 42.00
N PHE A 270 -31.67 16.94 41.49
CA PHE A 270 -30.77 17.81 40.74
C PHE A 270 -30.21 17.19 39.44
N ALA A 271 -30.68 16.00 39.07
CA ALA A 271 -30.29 15.35 37.83
C ALA A 271 -31.46 14.64 37.17
N GLU A 272 -31.57 14.79 35.88
CA GLU A 272 -32.56 14.15 35.01
C GLU A 272 -31.88 13.20 34.02
N LEU A 273 -32.45 12.01 33.91
CA LEU A 273 -32.02 11.00 32.93
C LEU A 273 -32.85 11.11 31.66
N THR A 274 -32.24 11.51 30.58
CA THR A 274 -32.89 11.60 29.27
C THR A 274 -32.29 10.58 28.28
N PRO A 275 -33.11 9.81 27.55
CA PRO A 275 -32.63 8.95 26.50
C PRO A 275 -32.27 9.80 25.26
N GLU A 276 -31.04 9.71 24.79
CA GLU A 276 -30.56 10.38 23.59
C GLU A 276 -30.07 9.36 22.60
N LYS A 277 -30.01 9.76 21.32
CA LYS A 277 -29.37 8.93 20.30
C LYS A 277 -27.89 8.79 20.62
N LYS A 278 -27.37 7.57 20.55
CA LYS A 278 -25.97 7.28 20.81
C LYS A 278 -25.05 8.17 19.96
N GLY A 279 -24.24 8.97 20.64
CA GLY A 279 -23.22 9.81 20.02
C GLY A 279 -22.02 8.97 19.63
N GLY A 280 -21.68 8.92 18.36
CA GLY A 280 -20.47 8.24 17.88
C GLY A 280 -19.20 9.02 18.17
N THR A 281 -18.08 8.44 17.74
CA THR A 281 -16.78 9.13 17.76
C THR A 281 -16.78 10.26 16.74
N ILE A 282 -16.37 11.44 17.17
CA ILE A 282 -16.18 12.59 16.30
C ILE A 282 -14.75 12.57 15.78
N SER A 283 -14.57 12.14 14.53
CA SER A 283 -13.29 12.20 13.84
C SER A 283 -13.16 13.51 13.08
N ARG A 284 -11.94 14.02 13.02
CA ARG A 284 -11.61 15.23 12.25
C ARG A 284 -10.32 15.01 11.45
N LEU A 285 -10.30 15.59 10.26
CA LEU A 285 -9.14 15.66 9.38
C LEU A 285 -8.92 17.14 9.03
N ASP A 286 -7.74 17.66 9.28
CA ASP A 286 -7.39 19.07 9.05
C ASP A 286 -8.41 20.09 9.62
N GLY A 287 -8.91 19.78 10.83
CA GLY A 287 -9.91 20.60 11.52
C GLY A 287 -11.37 20.39 11.08
N ASN A 288 -11.63 19.82 9.92
CA ASN A 288 -12.96 19.50 9.41
C ASN A 288 -13.49 18.18 10.00
N ARG A 289 -14.81 18.07 10.14
CA ARG A 289 -15.44 16.80 10.53
C ARG A 289 -15.26 15.77 9.44
N LEU A 290 -14.98 14.52 9.84
CA LEU A 290 -14.69 13.40 8.95
C LEU A 290 -15.73 12.29 9.10
N ARG A 291 -16.21 11.81 7.96
CA ARG A 291 -16.81 10.47 7.81
C ARG A 291 -15.95 9.66 6.86
N SER A 292 -15.76 8.38 7.17
CA SER A 292 -15.02 7.46 6.32
C SER A 292 -15.86 6.24 5.99
N ILE A 293 -15.65 5.73 4.77
CA ILE A 293 -16.13 4.44 4.33
C ILE A 293 -14.95 3.66 3.79
N GLU A 294 -14.85 2.40 4.19
CA GLU A 294 -13.74 1.52 3.85
C GLU A 294 -14.27 0.21 3.31
N ALA A 295 -13.54 -0.38 2.37
CA ALA A 295 -13.89 -1.67 1.80
C ALA A 295 -12.65 -2.50 1.48
N ASN A 296 -12.81 -3.83 1.57
CA ASN A 296 -11.90 -4.77 0.97
C ASN A 296 -12.24 -4.98 -0.50
N VAL A 297 -11.34 -5.58 -1.24
CA VAL A 297 -11.49 -5.92 -2.65
C VAL A 297 -11.50 -7.43 -2.79
N LYS A 298 -12.39 -7.93 -3.64
CA LYS A 298 -12.48 -9.35 -3.97
C LYS A 298 -11.19 -9.81 -4.60
N GLU A 299 -10.76 -11.03 -4.28
CA GLU A 299 -9.56 -11.64 -4.84
C GLU A 299 -9.54 -11.59 -6.37
N GLY A 300 -8.36 -11.33 -6.93
CA GLY A 300 -8.17 -11.15 -8.37
C GLY A 300 -8.60 -9.80 -8.93
N MET A 301 -9.18 -8.90 -8.11
CA MET A 301 -9.51 -7.52 -8.50
C MET A 301 -8.54 -6.53 -7.85
N GLN A 302 -8.29 -5.43 -8.53
CA GLN A 302 -7.39 -4.37 -8.03
C GLN A 302 -8.16 -3.17 -7.50
N ALA A 303 -7.76 -2.66 -6.35
CA ALA A 303 -8.39 -1.51 -5.72
C ALA A 303 -8.41 -0.26 -6.63
N PRO A 304 -7.33 0.12 -7.34
CA PRO A 304 -7.35 1.27 -8.24
C PRO A 304 -8.41 1.19 -9.34
N PHE A 305 -8.64 0.00 -9.91
CA PHE A 305 -9.67 -0.20 -10.95
C PHE A 305 -11.07 0.02 -10.40
N LEU A 306 -11.36 -0.51 -9.21
CA LEU A 306 -12.67 -0.35 -8.57
C LEU A 306 -12.90 1.10 -8.11
N ILE A 307 -11.85 1.79 -7.65
CA ILE A 307 -11.89 3.21 -7.29
C ILE A 307 -12.19 4.07 -8.52
N GLU A 308 -11.56 3.80 -9.67
CA GLU A 308 -11.83 4.54 -10.91
C GLU A 308 -13.28 4.36 -11.38
N LYS A 309 -13.80 3.11 -11.31
CA LYS A 309 -15.21 2.82 -11.60
C LYS A 309 -16.14 3.55 -10.64
N LEU A 310 -15.82 3.61 -9.35
CA LEU A 310 -16.61 4.33 -8.36
C LEU A 310 -16.55 5.85 -8.59
N LYS A 311 -15.37 6.40 -8.93
CA LYS A 311 -15.21 7.83 -9.30
C LYS A 311 -16.15 8.19 -10.45
N SER A 312 -16.22 7.37 -11.50
CA SER A 312 -17.11 7.62 -12.64
C SER A 312 -18.60 7.56 -12.26
N GLU A 313 -18.99 6.69 -11.31
CA GLU A 313 -20.35 6.59 -10.81
C GLU A 313 -20.76 7.76 -9.89
N ILE A 314 -19.77 8.38 -9.22
CA ILE A 314 -19.98 9.51 -8.31
C ILE A 314 -19.91 10.85 -9.05
N GLU A 315 -19.23 10.94 -10.18
CA GLU A 315 -19.05 12.18 -10.95
C GLU A 315 -20.38 12.86 -11.31
N ASN A 316 -21.44 12.07 -11.53
CA ASN A 316 -22.78 12.56 -11.80
C ASN A 316 -23.59 12.92 -10.53
N VAL A 317 -23.01 12.76 -9.34
CA VAL A 317 -23.67 13.07 -8.07
C VAL A 317 -23.26 14.45 -7.60
N THR A 318 -24.24 15.34 -7.46
CA THR A 318 -23.98 16.69 -6.93
C THR A 318 -23.96 16.66 -5.41
N PHE A 319 -22.78 16.82 -4.82
CA PHE A 319 -22.63 17.02 -3.39
C PHE A 319 -22.73 18.52 -3.02
N PRO A 320 -23.20 18.85 -1.79
CA PRO A 320 -23.17 20.22 -1.29
C PRO A 320 -21.73 20.78 -1.32
N LYS A 321 -21.56 22.07 -1.62
CA LYS A 321 -20.23 22.73 -1.67
C LYS A 321 -19.43 22.63 -0.36
N SER A 322 -20.11 22.38 0.76
CA SER A 322 -19.52 22.19 2.09
C SER A 322 -18.96 20.78 2.32
N VAL A 323 -19.19 19.86 1.39
CA VAL A 323 -18.75 18.45 1.48
C VAL A 323 -17.65 18.20 0.46
N SER A 324 -16.50 17.73 0.92
CA SER A 324 -15.40 17.27 0.08
C SER A 324 -15.28 15.76 0.19
N VAL A 325 -15.11 15.08 -0.94
CA VAL A 325 -14.89 13.64 -1.02
C VAL A 325 -13.48 13.40 -1.52
N ASN A 326 -12.67 12.73 -0.70
CA ASN A 326 -11.31 12.34 -1.04
C ASN A 326 -11.17 10.81 -1.05
N PHE A 327 -10.41 10.29 -2.02
CA PHE A 327 -10.07 8.88 -2.11
C PHE A 327 -8.70 8.68 -1.49
N ALA A 328 -8.69 8.13 -0.29
CA ALA A 328 -7.51 7.79 0.49
C ALA A 328 -7.20 6.27 0.38
N GLY A 329 -6.30 5.77 1.24
CA GLY A 329 -5.86 4.39 1.20
C GLY A 329 -4.88 4.13 0.06
N GLU A 330 -4.94 2.97 -0.59
CA GLU A 330 -3.97 2.62 -1.64
C GLU A 330 -3.87 3.64 -2.79
N ASP A 331 -4.95 4.33 -3.14
CA ASP A 331 -4.92 5.33 -4.24
C ASP A 331 -4.06 6.56 -3.89
N GLU A 332 -4.08 6.99 -2.64
CA GLU A 332 -3.24 8.09 -2.12
C GLU A 332 -1.79 7.63 -1.97
N ASP A 333 -1.60 6.47 -1.31
CA ASP A 333 -0.28 5.88 -1.10
C ASP A 333 0.45 5.61 -2.43
N ILE A 334 -0.28 5.13 -3.45
CA ILE A 334 0.25 4.94 -4.81
C ILE A 334 0.73 6.27 -5.39
N LYS A 335 -0.06 7.33 -5.32
CA LYS A 335 0.30 8.65 -5.89
C LYS A 335 1.49 9.27 -5.20
N GLU A 336 1.51 9.25 -3.86
CA GLU A 336 2.64 9.77 -3.07
C GLU A 336 3.92 8.99 -3.36
N THR A 337 3.82 7.66 -3.36
CA THR A 337 4.96 6.78 -3.63
C THR A 337 5.48 6.93 -5.06
N GLN A 338 4.58 7.01 -6.04
CA GLN A 338 4.98 7.26 -7.44
C GLN A 338 5.69 8.60 -7.59
N ALA A 339 5.20 9.65 -6.94
CA ALA A 339 5.85 10.96 -6.97
C ALA A 339 7.24 10.90 -6.32
N PHE A 340 7.37 10.28 -5.14
CA PHE A 340 8.63 10.13 -4.43
C PHE A 340 9.64 9.28 -5.21
N LEU A 341 9.25 8.10 -5.67
CA LEU A 341 10.12 7.20 -6.42
C LEU A 341 10.48 7.78 -7.80
N GLY A 342 9.54 8.49 -8.44
CA GLY A 342 9.79 9.22 -9.68
C GLY A 342 10.86 10.31 -9.50
N GLN A 343 10.75 11.12 -8.45
CA GLN A 343 11.77 12.13 -8.12
C GLN A 343 13.12 11.48 -7.80
N SER A 344 13.12 10.38 -7.03
CA SER A 344 14.31 9.63 -6.69
C SER A 344 15.00 9.04 -7.93
N LEU A 345 14.23 8.51 -8.88
CA LEU A 345 14.74 8.04 -10.16
C LEU A 345 15.40 9.18 -10.95
N VAL A 346 14.74 10.32 -11.10
CA VAL A 346 15.30 11.50 -11.79
C VAL A 346 16.59 11.96 -11.13
N PHE A 347 16.60 12.08 -9.81
CA PHE A 347 17.80 12.46 -9.05
C PHE A 347 18.94 11.46 -9.26
N SER A 348 18.66 10.16 -9.20
CA SER A 348 19.62 9.09 -9.45
C SER A 348 20.20 9.17 -10.88
N LEU A 349 19.34 9.40 -11.90
CA LEU A 349 19.78 9.56 -13.29
C LEU A 349 20.65 10.80 -13.48
N VAL A 350 20.35 11.91 -12.84
CA VAL A 350 21.16 13.13 -12.88
C VAL A 350 22.54 12.87 -12.25
N LEU A 351 22.59 12.28 -11.06
CA LEU A 351 23.83 11.96 -10.38
C LEU A 351 24.70 11.00 -11.21
N MET A 352 24.08 9.94 -11.73
CA MET A 352 24.74 8.98 -12.61
C MET A 352 25.28 9.65 -13.89
N SER A 353 24.52 10.58 -14.49
CA SER A 353 24.95 11.33 -15.67
C SER A 353 26.18 12.20 -15.37
N ILE A 354 26.24 12.84 -14.20
CA ILE A 354 27.39 13.63 -13.77
C ILE A 354 28.64 12.75 -13.64
N VAL A 355 28.52 11.62 -12.93
CA VAL A 355 29.64 10.67 -12.74
C VAL A 355 30.14 10.14 -14.10
N LEU A 356 29.23 9.74 -14.99
CA LEU A 356 29.58 9.25 -16.33
C LEU A 356 30.19 10.33 -17.21
N MET A 357 29.75 11.59 -17.08
CA MET A 357 30.32 12.71 -17.82
C MET A 357 31.78 12.98 -17.40
N ILE A 358 32.05 12.90 -16.10
CA ILE A 358 33.43 13.00 -15.57
C ILE A 358 34.26 11.81 -16.04
N GLN A 359 33.74 10.58 -16.01
CA GLN A 359 34.42 9.36 -16.40
C GLN A 359 34.82 9.34 -17.90
N PHE A 360 33.89 9.69 -18.76
CA PHE A 360 34.11 9.61 -20.22
C PHE A 360 34.63 10.91 -20.82
N ASN A 361 34.57 12.00 -20.12
CA ASN A 361 34.83 13.36 -20.64
C ASN A 361 34.10 13.62 -21.97
N SER A 362 32.86 13.11 -22.11
CA SER A 362 32.09 13.16 -23.35
C SER A 362 30.57 13.08 -23.04
N ALA A 363 29.84 14.15 -23.30
CA ALA A 363 28.41 14.19 -23.17
C ALA A 363 27.71 13.15 -24.05
N TRP A 364 28.20 12.90 -25.27
CA TRP A 364 27.62 11.91 -26.16
C TRP A 364 27.72 10.49 -25.61
N GLN A 365 28.88 10.10 -25.09
CA GLN A 365 29.06 8.76 -24.51
C GLN A 365 28.21 8.58 -23.25
N THR A 366 28.05 9.62 -22.47
CA THR A 366 27.12 9.63 -21.34
C THR A 366 25.67 9.37 -21.79
N ILE A 367 25.18 10.08 -22.82
CA ILE A 367 23.85 9.87 -23.39
C ILE A 367 23.68 8.45 -23.91
N VAL A 368 24.68 7.92 -24.62
CA VAL A 368 24.66 6.54 -25.13
C VAL A 368 24.58 5.54 -23.97
N THR A 369 25.35 5.76 -22.90
CA THR A 369 25.29 4.89 -21.72
C THR A 369 23.91 4.95 -21.05
N MET A 370 23.39 6.14 -20.85
CA MET A 370 22.08 6.35 -20.22
C MET A 370 20.92 5.82 -21.08
N SER A 371 21.06 5.77 -22.42
CA SER A 371 20.02 5.19 -23.29
C SER A 371 19.71 3.73 -22.99
N ALA A 372 20.67 2.99 -22.40
CA ALA A 372 20.47 1.61 -21.99
C ALA A 372 19.36 1.44 -20.94
N ILE A 373 19.16 2.46 -20.10
CA ILE A 373 18.07 2.45 -19.10
C ILE A 373 16.72 2.49 -19.82
N ILE A 374 16.59 3.31 -20.87
CA ILE A 374 15.37 3.36 -21.68
C ILE A 374 15.15 2.02 -22.40
N LEU A 375 16.22 1.40 -22.90
CA LEU A 375 16.15 0.09 -23.54
C LEU A 375 15.68 -0.99 -22.54
N SER A 376 16.11 -0.90 -21.28
CA SER A 376 15.75 -1.89 -20.25
C SER A 376 14.27 -1.84 -19.87
N THR A 377 13.62 -0.67 -19.91
CA THR A 377 12.20 -0.55 -19.57
C THR A 377 11.31 -1.36 -20.52
N GLY A 378 11.68 -1.48 -21.81
CA GLY A 378 10.97 -2.36 -22.74
C GLY A 378 10.96 -3.82 -22.30
N GLY A 379 12.06 -4.29 -21.69
CA GLY A 379 12.15 -5.64 -21.15
C GLY A 379 11.31 -5.87 -19.90
N ILE A 380 11.18 -4.86 -19.07
CA ILE A 380 10.31 -4.91 -17.89
C ILE A 380 8.87 -5.16 -18.34
N PHE A 381 8.33 -4.30 -19.21
CA PHE A 381 6.96 -4.43 -19.69
C PHE A 381 6.71 -5.68 -20.51
N LEU A 382 7.73 -6.15 -21.27
CA LEU A 382 7.60 -7.41 -22.00
C LEU A 382 7.49 -8.61 -21.05
N LEU A 383 8.31 -8.67 -19.99
CA LEU A 383 8.23 -9.78 -19.03
C LEU A 383 6.94 -9.73 -18.23
N LEU A 384 6.50 -8.55 -17.77
CA LEU A 384 5.22 -8.41 -17.08
C LEU A 384 4.04 -8.82 -17.98
N PHE A 385 4.09 -8.50 -19.27
CA PHE A 385 3.10 -8.96 -20.25
C PHE A 385 3.10 -10.48 -20.39
N LEU A 386 4.28 -11.11 -20.53
CA LEU A 386 4.40 -12.56 -20.70
C LEU A 386 4.02 -13.35 -19.45
N THR A 387 4.15 -12.75 -18.27
CA THR A 387 3.78 -13.36 -16.99
C THR A 387 2.39 -12.95 -16.49
N GLU A 388 1.67 -12.13 -17.27
CA GLU A 388 0.33 -11.61 -16.96
C GLU A 388 0.25 -10.92 -15.60
N ARG A 389 1.33 -10.22 -15.19
CA ARG A 389 1.42 -9.56 -13.89
C ARG A 389 1.18 -8.06 -13.98
N PRO A 390 0.48 -7.47 -12.99
CA PRO A 390 0.34 -6.03 -12.88
C PRO A 390 1.69 -5.36 -12.57
N PHE A 391 1.78 -4.06 -12.80
CA PHE A 391 2.96 -3.29 -12.43
C PHE A 391 2.93 -2.93 -10.94
N GLY A 392 3.84 -3.49 -10.15
CA GLY A 392 4.00 -3.15 -8.73
C GLY A 392 4.67 -1.79 -8.53
N VAL A 393 3.92 -0.79 -8.03
CA VAL A 393 4.45 0.57 -7.89
C VAL A 393 5.73 0.60 -7.07
N VAL A 394 5.72 0.00 -5.90
CA VAL A 394 6.89 0.02 -5.01
C VAL A 394 7.99 -0.89 -5.55
N MET A 395 7.70 -2.17 -5.71
CA MET A 395 8.72 -3.18 -6.00
C MET A 395 9.26 -3.09 -7.42
N SER A 396 8.41 -2.84 -8.42
CA SER A 396 8.89 -2.70 -9.80
C SER A 396 9.64 -1.39 -10.03
N MET A 397 9.24 -0.27 -9.38
CA MET A 397 10.01 0.97 -9.48
C MET A 397 11.36 0.89 -8.78
N LEU A 398 11.43 0.25 -7.61
CA LEU A 398 12.72 -0.04 -6.96
C LEU A 398 13.59 -0.93 -7.84
N GLY A 399 12.99 -1.96 -8.47
CA GLY A 399 13.65 -2.80 -9.44
C GLY A 399 14.20 -2.02 -10.65
N LEU A 400 13.46 -1.04 -11.15
CA LEU A 400 13.90 -0.15 -12.24
C LEU A 400 15.09 0.72 -11.82
N ILE A 401 15.07 1.29 -10.62
CA ILE A 401 16.19 2.09 -10.08
C ILE A 401 17.45 1.22 -9.94
N ALA A 402 17.32 0.04 -9.37
CA ALA A 402 18.42 -0.91 -9.24
C ALA A 402 18.96 -1.37 -10.61
N LEU A 403 18.06 -1.69 -11.55
CA LEU A 403 18.37 -2.11 -12.90
C LEU A 403 19.14 -1.02 -13.66
N ALA A 404 18.82 0.25 -13.46
CA ALA A 404 19.53 1.37 -14.07
C ALA A 404 21.04 1.30 -13.77
N GLY A 405 21.42 1.02 -12.52
CA GLY A 405 22.83 0.85 -12.12
C GLY A 405 23.50 -0.37 -12.76
N ILE A 406 22.78 -1.50 -12.86
CA ILE A 406 23.30 -2.75 -13.41
C ILE A 406 23.54 -2.63 -14.92
N VAL A 407 22.57 -2.08 -15.66
CA VAL A 407 22.64 -1.98 -17.14
C VAL A 407 23.69 -0.98 -17.58
N VAL A 408 23.85 0.13 -16.86
CA VAL A 408 24.85 1.15 -17.14
C VAL A 408 26.27 0.57 -17.04
N ASN A 409 26.53 -0.31 -16.07
CA ASN A 409 27.84 -0.96 -15.91
C ASN A 409 28.29 -1.73 -17.17
N ASN A 410 27.37 -2.49 -17.78
CA ASN A 410 27.67 -3.23 -19.01
C ASN A 410 28.05 -2.30 -20.18
N ASN A 411 27.38 -1.15 -20.27
CA ASN A 411 27.69 -0.14 -21.30
C ASN A 411 29.01 0.59 -21.04
N ILE A 412 29.39 0.85 -19.80
CA ILE A 412 30.67 1.47 -19.44
C ILE A 412 31.80 0.65 -20.00
N VAL A 413 31.79 -0.68 -19.77
CA VAL A 413 32.83 -1.60 -20.22
C VAL A 413 32.93 -1.63 -21.75
N LEU A 414 31.80 -1.57 -22.45
CA LEU A 414 31.79 -1.57 -23.93
C LEU A 414 32.36 -0.26 -24.50
N ILE A 415 31.96 0.89 -23.91
CA ILE A 415 32.41 2.22 -24.34
C ILE A 415 33.91 2.43 -24.04
N ASP A 416 34.38 1.96 -22.90
CA ASP A 416 35.81 2.03 -22.56
C ASP A 416 36.65 1.25 -23.56
N THR A 417 36.22 0.04 -23.93
CA THR A 417 36.87 -0.76 -24.96
C THR A 417 36.82 -0.07 -26.34
N PHE A 418 35.72 0.57 -26.69
CA PHE A 418 35.64 1.38 -27.91
C PHE A 418 36.65 2.52 -27.87
N ASN A 419 36.81 3.21 -26.76
CA ASN A 419 37.79 4.30 -26.60
C ASN A 419 39.23 3.78 -26.68
N GLU A 420 39.50 2.57 -26.18
CA GLU A 420 40.80 1.91 -26.31
C GLU A 420 41.17 1.62 -27.79
N TYR A 421 40.23 1.04 -28.55
CA TYR A 421 40.47 0.81 -30.00
C TYR A 421 40.62 2.11 -30.77
N LYS A 422 39.91 3.16 -30.40
CA LYS A 422 40.09 4.49 -30.96
C LYS A 422 41.51 5.05 -30.70
N ARG A 423 42.02 4.88 -29.48
CA ARG A 423 43.40 5.28 -29.13
C ARG A 423 44.45 4.50 -29.91
N LYS A 424 44.17 3.24 -30.30
CA LYS A 424 45.01 2.40 -31.16
C LYS A 424 44.94 2.79 -32.65
N GLY A 425 44.18 3.82 -33.03
CA GLY A 425 44.13 4.34 -34.40
C GLY A 425 43.01 3.79 -35.27
N HIS A 426 42.16 2.90 -34.78
CA HIS A 426 41.01 2.39 -35.55
C HIS A 426 39.98 3.47 -35.82
N ASN A 427 39.30 3.40 -36.97
CA ASN A 427 38.18 4.29 -37.24
C ASN A 427 36.95 3.98 -36.35
N HIS A 428 35.98 4.89 -36.29
CA HIS A 428 34.82 4.75 -35.37
C HIS A 428 34.00 3.48 -35.63
N ARG A 429 33.83 3.06 -36.88
CA ARG A 429 33.06 1.86 -37.23
C ARG A 429 33.83 0.59 -36.84
N GLU A 430 35.10 0.54 -37.14
CA GLU A 430 35.97 -0.59 -36.77
C GLU A 430 36.09 -0.70 -35.24
N ALA A 431 36.33 0.42 -34.54
CA ALA A 431 36.41 0.45 -33.09
C ALA A 431 35.10 -0.04 -32.43
N ALA A 432 33.91 0.40 -32.90
CA ALA A 432 32.63 -0.04 -32.42
C ALA A 432 32.37 -1.54 -32.69
N TYR A 433 32.75 -2.02 -33.88
CA TYR A 433 32.64 -3.43 -34.24
C TYR A 433 33.57 -4.32 -33.39
N MET A 434 34.83 -3.94 -33.24
CA MET A 434 35.79 -4.69 -32.43
C MET A 434 35.42 -4.69 -30.94
N ALA A 435 34.99 -3.56 -30.40
CA ALA A 435 34.50 -3.46 -29.01
C ALA A 435 33.32 -4.41 -28.76
N GLY A 436 32.32 -4.40 -29.64
CA GLY A 436 31.18 -5.30 -29.54
C GLY A 436 31.57 -6.78 -29.58
N LEU A 437 32.51 -7.17 -30.47
CA LEU A 437 32.99 -8.55 -30.55
C LEU A 437 33.78 -8.97 -29.30
N THR A 438 34.70 -8.13 -28.85
CA THR A 438 35.57 -8.45 -27.71
C THR A 438 34.79 -8.55 -26.41
N ARG A 439 33.77 -7.68 -26.20
CA ARG A 439 32.99 -7.61 -24.98
C ARG A 439 31.71 -8.46 -24.99
N PHE A 440 31.37 -9.12 -26.07
CA PHE A 440 30.22 -10.00 -26.18
C PHE A 440 30.17 -11.06 -25.07
N ARG A 441 31.27 -11.84 -24.94
CA ARG A 441 31.32 -12.91 -23.91
C ARG A 441 31.25 -12.39 -22.50
N PRO A 442 32.06 -11.40 -22.05
CA PRO A 442 31.94 -10.85 -20.69
C PRO A 442 30.54 -10.32 -20.36
N VAL A 443 29.92 -9.53 -21.26
CA VAL A 443 28.60 -8.93 -21.04
C VAL A 443 27.51 -10.00 -20.96
N ILE A 444 27.53 -11.01 -21.82
CA ILE A 444 26.55 -12.10 -21.73
C ILE A 444 26.76 -12.93 -20.46
N LEU A 445 28.02 -13.20 -20.09
CA LEU A 445 28.28 -13.98 -18.86
C LEU A 445 27.79 -13.25 -17.60
N THR A 446 28.09 -11.97 -17.48
CA THR A 446 27.60 -11.17 -16.33
C THR A 446 26.07 -11.11 -16.28
N ALA A 447 25.41 -10.93 -17.43
CA ALA A 447 23.95 -10.92 -17.48
C ALA A 447 23.36 -12.29 -17.09
N ILE A 448 23.88 -13.39 -17.64
CA ILE A 448 23.41 -14.74 -17.33
C ILE A 448 23.61 -15.06 -15.84
N THR A 449 24.77 -14.76 -15.25
CA THR A 449 25.02 -15.03 -13.83
C THR A 449 24.10 -14.24 -12.93
N THR A 450 23.81 -12.97 -13.25
CA THR A 450 22.88 -12.14 -12.49
C THR A 450 21.44 -12.66 -12.63
N ILE A 451 21.01 -12.99 -13.85
CA ILE A 451 19.66 -13.53 -14.09
C ILE A 451 19.48 -14.87 -13.36
N LEU A 452 20.46 -15.79 -13.46
CA LEU A 452 20.39 -17.08 -12.76
C LEU A 452 20.33 -16.91 -11.24
N GLY A 453 21.01 -15.91 -10.68
CA GLY A 453 20.89 -15.56 -9.27
C GLY A 453 19.51 -15.07 -8.86
N LEU A 454 18.75 -14.46 -9.79
CA LEU A 454 17.41 -13.97 -9.55
C LEU A 454 16.30 -15.01 -9.85
N VAL A 455 16.61 -16.07 -10.60
CA VAL A 455 15.63 -17.10 -10.99
C VAL A 455 14.82 -17.65 -9.81
N PRO A 456 15.42 -18.01 -8.66
CA PRO A 456 14.65 -18.49 -7.53
C PRO A 456 13.62 -17.48 -7.05
N MET A 457 13.96 -16.20 -7.02
CA MET A 457 13.06 -15.12 -6.60
C MET A 457 11.97 -14.83 -7.64
N VAL A 458 12.29 -14.90 -8.94
CA VAL A 458 11.31 -14.71 -10.04
C VAL A 458 10.22 -15.77 -10.00
N PHE A 459 10.57 -17.00 -9.69
CA PHE A 459 9.65 -18.15 -9.61
C PHE A 459 9.16 -18.42 -8.18
N SER A 460 9.43 -17.52 -7.24
CA SER A 460 9.02 -17.66 -5.83
C SER A 460 9.47 -19.00 -5.21
N LEU A 461 10.69 -19.45 -5.54
CA LEU A 461 11.25 -20.69 -5.03
C LEU A 461 11.90 -20.47 -3.66
N THR A 462 11.50 -21.24 -2.68
CA THR A 462 12.10 -21.26 -1.33
C THR A 462 12.69 -22.64 -1.06
N ILE A 463 13.95 -22.68 -0.66
CA ILE A 463 14.65 -23.94 -0.35
C ILE A 463 14.68 -24.11 1.17
N ARG A 464 13.97 -25.11 1.68
CA ARG A 464 14.05 -25.52 3.10
C ARG A 464 15.17 -26.52 3.28
N PHE A 465 16.33 -26.06 3.73
CA PHE A 465 17.51 -26.94 3.91
C PHE A 465 17.32 -27.99 5.01
N SER A 466 16.52 -27.69 6.04
CA SER A 466 16.19 -28.61 7.14
C SER A 466 15.39 -29.83 6.67
N GLU A 467 14.45 -29.62 5.77
CA GLU A 467 13.51 -30.63 5.28
C GLU A 467 13.91 -31.17 3.91
N ARG A 468 14.94 -30.58 3.29
CA ARG A 468 15.43 -30.90 1.94
C ARG A 468 14.34 -30.80 0.88
N ASP A 469 13.47 -29.80 1.02
CA ASP A 469 12.34 -29.57 0.15
C ASP A 469 12.44 -28.23 -0.57
N ILE A 470 11.78 -28.12 -1.74
CA ILE A 470 11.69 -26.91 -2.55
C ILE A 470 10.24 -26.53 -2.65
N LEU A 471 9.89 -25.43 -2.01
CA LEU A 471 8.55 -24.86 -2.05
C LEU A 471 8.44 -23.78 -3.13
N VAL A 472 7.29 -23.70 -3.76
CA VAL A 472 6.95 -22.68 -4.75
C VAL A 472 5.82 -21.83 -4.22
N GLY A 473 6.01 -20.51 -4.13
CA GLY A 473 4.94 -19.61 -3.72
C GLY A 473 4.91 -19.32 -2.22
N ALA A 474 5.99 -19.55 -1.47
CA ALA A 474 6.04 -19.18 -0.06
C ALA A 474 5.81 -17.67 0.15
N PRO A 475 5.02 -17.25 1.16
CA PRO A 475 4.70 -15.83 1.43
C PRO A 475 5.93 -14.93 1.49
N SER A 476 7.00 -15.38 2.14
CA SER A 476 8.27 -14.66 2.27
C SER A 476 8.97 -14.41 0.94
N SER A 477 8.79 -15.27 -0.06
CA SER A 477 9.38 -15.12 -1.39
C SER A 477 8.50 -14.30 -2.35
N GLN A 478 7.19 -14.27 -2.15
CA GLN A 478 6.25 -13.50 -2.99
C GLN A 478 6.58 -12.00 -3.00
N TRP A 479 7.09 -11.43 -1.91
CA TRP A 479 7.52 -10.04 -1.82
C TRP A 479 8.51 -9.63 -2.91
N TRP A 480 9.43 -10.50 -3.25
CA TRP A 480 10.56 -10.19 -4.10
C TRP A 480 10.32 -10.49 -5.58
N VAL A 481 9.19 -11.10 -5.91
CA VAL A 481 8.86 -11.53 -7.27
C VAL A 481 8.83 -10.36 -8.25
N ASP A 482 8.14 -9.26 -7.90
CA ASP A 482 8.00 -8.10 -8.78
C ASP A 482 9.34 -7.39 -8.99
N LEU A 483 10.13 -7.23 -7.92
CA LEU A 483 11.45 -6.63 -7.98
C LEU A 483 12.40 -7.47 -8.84
N SER A 484 12.49 -8.76 -8.57
CA SER A 484 13.39 -9.67 -9.27
C SER A 484 12.99 -9.88 -10.73
N SER A 485 11.67 -9.95 -11.01
CA SER A 485 11.15 -10.03 -12.39
C SER A 485 11.46 -8.76 -13.17
N THR A 486 11.31 -7.59 -12.56
CA THR A 486 11.66 -6.31 -13.17
C THR A 486 13.15 -6.26 -13.55
N ILE A 487 14.04 -6.67 -12.63
CA ILE A 487 15.48 -6.69 -12.90
C ILE A 487 15.81 -7.74 -13.95
N ALA A 488 15.32 -8.97 -13.84
CA ALA A 488 15.64 -10.07 -14.76
C ALA A 488 15.13 -9.78 -16.17
N GLY A 489 13.88 -9.33 -16.33
CA GLY A 489 13.29 -8.98 -17.62
C GLY A 489 13.99 -7.80 -18.27
N GLY A 490 14.18 -6.72 -17.51
CA GLY A 490 14.87 -5.54 -17.99
C GLY A 490 16.31 -5.80 -18.37
N LEU A 491 17.06 -6.56 -17.55
CA LEU A 491 18.47 -6.91 -17.84
C LEU A 491 18.60 -7.83 -19.06
N THR A 492 17.72 -8.83 -19.19
CA THR A 492 17.72 -9.72 -20.35
C THR A 492 17.55 -8.93 -21.64
N PHE A 493 16.51 -8.14 -21.72
CA PHE A 493 16.17 -7.36 -22.90
C PHE A 493 17.24 -6.28 -23.19
N ALA A 494 17.66 -5.56 -22.15
CA ALA A 494 18.69 -4.55 -22.26
C ALA A 494 20.02 -5.14 -22.76
N THR A 495 20.43 -6.31 -22.27
CA THR A 495 21.69 -6.93 -22.67
C THR A 495 21.71 -7.23 -24.16
N PHE A 496 20.64 -7.80 -24.72
CA PHE A 496 20.54 -8.04 -26.14
C PHE A 496 20.51 -6.75 -26.95
N LEU A 497 19.73 -5.76 -26.52
CA LEU A 497 19.57 -4.51 -27.24
C LEU A 497 20.83 -3.63 -27.17
N THR A 498 21.47 -3.55 -26.00
CA THR A 498 22.70 -2.71 -25.86
C THR A 498 23.87 -3.25 -26.67
N LEU A 499 24.02 -4.56 -26.81
CA LEU A 499 25.04 -5.15 -27.68
C LEU A 499 24.84 -4.79 -29.16
N ILE A 500 23.66 -4.36 -29.58
CA ILE A 500 23.33 -3.92 -30.93
C ILE A 500 23.24 -2.38 -31.00
N ALA A 501 22.49 -1.75 -30.09
CA ALA A 501 22.20 -0.33 -30.12
C ALA A 501 23.40 0.54 -29.73
N THR A 502 24.19 0.14 -28.71
CA THR A 502 25.33 0.94 -28.25
C THR A 502 26.41 1.11 -29.31
N PRO A 503 26.87 0.06 -30.02
CA PRO A 503 27.79 0.23 -31.14
C PRO A 503 27.22 1.12 -32.26
N ALA A 504 25.92 1.00 -32.58
CA ALA A 504 25.26 1.84 -33.57
C ALA A 504 25.24 3.33 -33.17
N LEU A 505 24.89 3.62 -31.91
CA LEU A 505 24.84 4.98 -31.35
C LEU A 505 26.23 5.63 -31.30
N LEU A 506 27.28 4.84 -30.99
CA LEU A 506 28.67 5.34 -31.00
C LEU A 506 29.13 5.74 -32.40
N VAL A 507 28.65 5.09 -33.45
CA VAL A 507 28.93 5.46 -34.84
C VAL A 507 28.20 6.73 -35.25
N ILE A 508 26.96 6.92 -34.85
CA ILE A 508 26.14 8.10 -35.19
C ILE A 508 26.70 9.38 -34.56
N GLY A 509 27.23 9.30 -33.34
CA GLY A 509 27.73 10.47 -32.61
C GLY A 509 28.76 11.29 -33.36
N ARG A 510 29.54 10.66 -34.25
CA ARG A 510 30.49 11.37 -35.09
C ARG A 510 29.83 12.20 -36.20
N THR A 511 28.81 11.65 -36.83
CA THR A 511 28.14 12.32 -37.96
C THR A 511 27.35 13.55 -37.49
N SER A 512 26.71 13.47 -36.32
CA SER A 512 25.94 14.57 -35.71
C SER A 512 26.85 15.71 -35.19
N VAL A 513 27.89 15.37 -34.43
CA VAL A 513 28.80 16.38 -33.84
C VAL A 513 29.58 17.13 -34.93
N PHE A 514 30.01 16.42 -35.96
CA PHE A 514 30.72 17.01 -37.09
C PHE A 514 29.80 17.91 -37.93
N SER A 515 28.53 17.52 -38.13
CA SER A 515 27.53 18.32 -38.85
C SER A 515 27.15 19.59 -38.07
N ILE A 516 26.99 19.51 -36.75
CA ILE A 516 26.69 20.67 -35.89
C ILE A 516 27.89 21.62 -35.85
N LYS A 517 29.10 21.11 -35.70
CA LYS A 517 30.33 21.92 -35.73
C LYS A 517 30.48 22.67 -37.07
N ASN A 518 30.24 21.99 -38.19
CA ASN A 518 30.28 22.61 -39.51
C ASN A 518 29.15 23.64 -39.69
N LYS A 519 27.92 23.38 -39.23
CA LYS A 519 26.84 24.36 -39.24
C LYS A 519 27.14 25.57 -38.37
N LEU A 520 27.68 25.37 -37.16
CA LEU A 520 28.09 26.47 -36.28
C LEU A 520 29.24 27.32 -36.87
N VAL A 521 30.24 26.65 -37.45
CA VAL A 521 31.34 27.34 -38.14
C VAL A 521 30.82 28.11 -39.36
N THR A 522 29.88 27.57 -40.13
CA THR A 522 29.25 28.26 -41.27
C THR A 522 28.41 29.43 -40.80
N LEU A 523 27.64 29.29 -39.75
CA LEU A 523 26.83 30.37 -39.14
C LEU A 523 27.72 31.48 -38.54
N LEU A 524 28.84 31.13 -37.93
CA LEU A 524 29.79 32.12 -37.42
C LEU A 524 30.51 32.84 -38.56
N LYS A 525 30.91 32.12 -39.64
CA LYS A 525 31.50 32.73 -40.85
C LYS A 525 30.53 33.66 -41.57
N THR A 526 29.25 33.29 -41.69
CA THR A 526 28.22 34.18 -42.28
C THR A 526 27.96 35.40 -41.39
N LYS A 527 27.92 35.26 -40.07
CA LYS A 527 27.77 36.43 -39.15
C LYS A 527 28.98 37.38 -39.15
N LEU A 528 30.18 36.86 -39.34
CA LEU A 528 31.40 37.69 -39.47
C LEU A 528 31.47 38.39 -40.83
N SER A 529 31.04 37.73 -41.93
CA SER A 529 30.98 38.31 -43.26
C SER A 529 29.90 39.44 -43.39
N THR A 530 28.81 39.36 -42.65
CA THR A 530 27.81 40.41 -42.64
C THR A 530 28.18 41.66 -41.80
N LYS A 531 29.17 41.53 -40.90
CA LYS A 531 29.66 42.68 -40.10
C LYS A 531 30.76 43.49 -40.80
N THR A 532 31.43 42.91 -41.81
CA THR A 532 32.49 43.60 -42.59
C THR A 532 31.97 44.34 -43.85
N VAL A 533 30.65 44.29 -44.13
CA VAL A 533 30.01 45.00 -45.26
C VAL A 533 29.22 46.23 -44.81
N SER A 534 29.16 46.51 -43.51
CA SER A 534 28.43 47.65 -42.93
C SER A 534 29.32 48.68 -42.21
N THR A 535 30.61 48.70 -42.57
CA THR A 535 31.54 49.82 -42.33
C THR A 535 32.11 50.19 -43.69
#